data_534037edd862e135d8934e72ad13ea6e
#
_entry.id   534037edd862e135d8934e72ad13ea6e
#
_cell.length_a   1.000
_cell.length_b   1.000
_cell.length_c   1.000
_cell.angle_alpha   90.00
_cell.angle_beta   90.00
_cell.angle_gamma   90.00
#
_symmetry.space_group_name_H-M   'P 1'
#
loop_
_entity.id
_entity.type
_entity.pdbx_description
1 polymer ?
#
loop_
_entity_poly.entity_id
_entity_poly.type
_entity_poly.pdbx_seq_one_letter_code
_entity_poly.pdbx_strand_id
1 'polypeptide(L)'
;CSGCHTLQYHRYSKFVDDLGVSEAMVKSNLILTSQKSGEPTKLGSTITNSINHDSIKEAFGVVPPDLTLTARSRGPEWIYTFLTSFYEDNSRPMGVNNILYPNVNMPHVLWYKEGLKTYNENNRSFNYILVYLHLCKFLLIIGKLQYCW
;
A
#
# COMPACT_ATOMS: atom_id res chain seq x y z
N CYS A 1 -2.34 -3.70 0.68
CA CYS A 1 -3.41 -3.19 -0.20
C CYS A 1 -4.72 -3.95 0.05
N SER A 2 -4.71 -5.29 -0.03
CA SER A 2 -5.91 -6.13 0.13
C SER A 2 -6.60 -6.03 1.50
N GLY A 3 -5.93 -5.50 2.51
CA GLY A 3 -6.56 -5.18 3.80
C GLY A 3 -7.57 -4.05 3.74
N CYS A 4 -7.43 -3.11 2.81
CA CYS A 4 -8.29 -1.94 2.68
C CYS A 4 -9.02 -1.88 1.33
N HIS A 5 -8.38 -2.27 0.25
CA HIS A 5 -8.93 -2.23 -1.10
C HIS A 5 -9.48 -3.57 -1.55
N THR A 6 -10.48 -3.55 -2.42
CA THR A 6 -11.00 -4.72 -3.13
C THR A 6 -10.43 -4.80 -4.55
N LEU A 7 -10.50 -5.98 -5.13
CA LEU A 7 -10.37 -6.27 -6.56
C LEU A 7 -11.61 -7.08 -6.97
N GLN A 8 -12.79 -6.50 -6.78
CA GLN A 8 -14.08 -7.22 -6.81
C GLN A 8 -14.43 -7.83 -8.17
N TYR A 9 -13.79 -7.40 -9.25
CA TYR A 9 -13.95 -7.97 -10.59
C TYR A 9 -12.81 -8.93 -10.96
N HIS A 10 -11.91 -9.23 -10.03
CA HIS A 10 -10.82 -10.17 -10.21
C HIS A 10 -10.99 -11.38 -9.30
N ARG A 11 -10.63 -12.58 -9.78
CA ARG A 11 -10.74 -13.82 -9.02
C ARG A 11 -9.36 -14.26 -8.53
N TYR A 12 -9.29 -14.92 -7.38
CA TYR A 12 -8.03 -15.50 -6.89
C TYR A 12 -7.42 -16.52 -7.86
N SER A 13 -8.26 -17.26 -8.63
CA SER A 13 -7.76 -18.21 -9.64
C SER A 13 -6.88 -17.54 -10.71
N LYS A 14 -7.07 -16.25 -10.97
CA LYS A 14 -6.26 -15.53 -11.95
C LYS A 14 -4.78 -15.39 -11.57
N PHE A 15 -4.45 -15.47 -10.29
CA PHE A 15 -3.04 -15.54 -9.87
C PHE A 15 -2.36 -16.84 -10.34
N VAL A 16 -3.13 -17.93 -10.42
CA VAL A 16 -2.64 -19.20 -10.97
C VAL A 16 -2.48 -19.10 -12.49
N ASP A 17 -3.54 -18.66 -13.18
CA ASP A 17 -3.60 -18.64 -14.64
C ASP A 17 -2.61 -17.62 -15.25
N ASP A 18 -2.57 -16.41 -14.70
CA ASP A 18 -1.86 -15.27 -15.30
C ASP A 18 -0.42 -15.12 -14.79
N LEU A 19 -0.14 -15.51 -13.54
CA LEU A 19 1.17 -15.35 -12.89
C LEU A 19 1.91 -16.65 -12.64
N GLY A 20 1.31 -17.81 -12.94
CA GLY A 20 1.90 -19.11 -12.70
C GLY A 20 2.14 -19.47 -11.23
N VAL A 21 1.44 -18.79 -10.31
CA VAL A 21 1.53 -19.06 -8.88
C VAL A 21 0.75 -20.34 -8.56
N SER A 22 1.34 -21.27 -7.77
CA SER A 22 0.63 -22.50 -7.43
C SER A 22 -0.65 -22.25 -6.63
N GLU A 23 -1.69 -23.08 -6.84
CA GLU A 23 -2.93 -22.97 -6.06
C GLU A 23 -2.69 -23.06 -4.54
N ALA A 24 -1.75 -23.89 -4.10
CA ALA A 24 -1.41 -24.02 -2.70
C ALA A 24 -0.90 -22.71 -2.12
N MET A 25 -0.04 -21.99 -2.86
CA MET A 25 0.49 -20.69 -2.45
C MET A 25 -0.60 -19.63 -2.44
N VAL A 26 -1.49 -19.59 -3.43
CA VAL A 26 -2.63 -18.65 -3.44
C VAL A 26 -3.52 -18.90 -2.22
N LYS A 27 -3.86 -20.15 -1.92
CA LYS A 27 -4.72 -20.51 -0.80
C LYS A 27 -4.09 -20.17 0.57
N SER A 28 -2.78 -20.39 0.73
CA SER A 28 -2.10 -20.15 2.01
C SER A 28 -1.70 -18.71 2.27
N ASN A 29 -1.36 -17.93 1.23
CA ASN A 29 -0.73 -16.62 1.39
C ASN A 29 -1.55 -15.44 0.85
N LEU A 30 -2.47 -15.68 -0.08
CA LEU A 30 -3.22 -14.60 -0.73
C LEU A 30 -4.70 -14.56 -0.32
N ILE A 31 -5.29 -15.71 0.01
CA ILE A 31 -6.68 -15.76 0.50
C ILE A 31 -6.66 -15.58 2.01
N LEU A 32 -6.76 -14.32 2.44
CA LEU A 32 -6.75 -13.93 3.86
C LEU A 32 -8.15 -13.70 4.44
N THR A 33 -9.18 -13.95 3.66
CA THR A 33 -10.57 -13.75 4.04
C THR A 33 -11.31 -15.07 4.22
N SER A 34 -12.33 -15.06 5.08
CA SER A 34 -13.29 -16.16 5.22
C SER A 34 -14.65 -15.75 4.71
N GLN A 35 -15.45 -16.71 4.30
CA GLN A 35 -16.86 -16.48 3.96
C GLN A 35 -17.66 -16.14 5.23
N LYS A 36 -18.84 -15.57 5.06
CA LYS A 36 -19.77 -15.31 6.19
C LYS A 36 -20.16 -16.58 6.97
N SER A 37 -20.04 -17.74 6.34
CA SER A 37 -20.22 -19.06 6.97
C SER A 37 -19.07 -19.49 7.87
N GLY A 38 -17.95 -18.75 7.91
CA GLY A 38 -16.72 -19.14 8.59
C GLY A 38 -15.78 -20.04 7.78
N GLU A 39 -16.21 -20.52 6.61
CA GLU A 39 -15.37 -21.34 5.73
C GLU A 39 -14.33 -20.47 5.00
N PRO A 40 -13.14 -21.02 4.66
CA PRO A 40 -12.15 -20.35 3.85
C PRO A 40 -12.73 -19.88 2.50
N THR A 41 -12.36 -18.71 2.06
CA THR A 41 -12.74 -18.19 0.73
C THR A 41 -12.23 -19.11 -0.37
N LYS A 42 -13.07 -19.45 -1.34
CA LYS A 42 -12.72 -20.38 -2.44
C LYS A 42 -11.82 -19.68 -3.48
N LEU A 43 -10.96 -20.45 -4.14
CA LEU A 43 -10.08 -19.96 -5.21
C LEU A 43 -10.83 -19.26 -6.35
N GLY A 44 -12.03 -19.73 -6.69
CA GLY A 44 -12.88 -19.11 -7.73
C GLY A 44 -13.60 -17.83 -7.30
N SER A 45 -13.52 -17.44 -6.02
CA SER A 45 -14.17 -16.24 -5.51
C SER A 45 -13.46 -14.97 -5.97
N THR A 46 -14.20 -13.86 -6.01
CA THR A 46 -13.63 -12.52 -6.26
C THR A 46 -12.86 -12.03 -5.04
N ILE A 47 -11.93 -11.13 -5.26
CA ILE A 47 -11.04 -10.59 -4.22
C ILE A 47 -11.75 -9.45 -3.51
N THR A 48 -12.28 -9.73 -2.33
CA THR A 48 -12.94 -8.77 -1.46
C THR A 48 -12.18 -8.64 -0.14
N ASN A 49 -12.46 -7.58 0.61
CA ASN A 49 -11.99 -7.44 1.98
C ASN A 49 -13.12 -7.66 2.98
N SER A 50 -12.76 -7.85 4.25
CA SER A 50 -13.72 -8.06 5.34
C SER A 50 -14.04 -6.78 6.12
N ILE A 51 -13.61 -5.63 5.63
CA ILE A 51 -13.73 -4.37 6.35
C ILE A 51 -15.17 -3.86 6.31
N ASN A 52 -15.63 -3.42 7.47
CA ASN A 52 -16.88 -2.68 7.56
C ASN A 52 -16.70 -1.28 6.94
N HIS A 53 -17.47 -0.97 5.91
CA HIS A 53 -17.39 0.29 5.18
C HIS A 53 -17.72 1.50 6.05
N ASP A 54 -18.62 1.37 7.02
CA ASP A 54 -19.00 2.47 7.91
C ASP A 54 -17.84 2.81 8.86
N SER A 55 -17.19 1.80 9.44
CA SER A 55 -16.02 1.99 10.30
C SER A 55 -14.83 2.59 9.53
N ILE A 56 -14.62 2.17 8.28
CA ILE A 56 -13.57 2.73 7.42
C ILE A 56 -13.87 4.19 7.06
N LYS A 57 -15.11 4.50 6.73
CA LYS A 57 -15.52 5.86 6.42
C LYS A 57 -15.38 6.79 7.62
N GLU A 58 -15.68 6.28 8.82
CA GLU A 58 -15.46 7.02 10.06
C GLU A 58 -13.97 7.28 10.32
N ALA A 59 -13.10 6.28 10.12
CA ALA A 59 -11.67 6.38 10.39
C ALA A 59 -10.90 7.23 9.34
N PHE A 60 -11.24 7.12 8.06
CA PHE A 60 -10.49 7.74 6.95
C PHE A 60 -11.27 8.84 6.21
N GLY A 61 -12.55 9.04 6.55
CA GLY A 61 -13.43 9.98 5.86
C GLY A 61 -13.95 9.50 4.51
N VAL A 62 -13.37 8.42 3.95
CA VAL A 62 -13.74 7.85 2.64
C VAL A 62 -13.63 6.33 2.68
N VAL A 63 -14.41 5.66 1.83
CA VAL A 63 -14.24 4.24 1.58
C VAL A 63 -13.13 4.05 0.54
N PRO A 64 -12.12 3.19 0.79
CA PRO A 64 -11.09 2.89 -0.19
C PRO A 64 -11.69 2.36 -1.50
N PRO A 65 -11.29 2.91 -2.65
CA PRO A 65 -11.83 2.47 -3.95
C PRO A 65 -11.40 1.05 -4.31
N ASP A 66 -12.21 0.38 -5.12
CA ASP A 66 -11.82 -0.86 -5.77
C ASP A 66 -10.67 -0.61 -6.77
N LEU A 67 -9.64 -1.46 -6.74
CA LEU A 67 -8.44 -1.28 -7.56
C LEU A 67 -8.41 -2.14 -8.83
N THR A 68 -9.45 -2.92 -9.13
CA THR A 68 -9.45 -3.87 -10.27
C THR A 68 -9.03 -3.23 -11.59
N LEU A 69 -9.53 -2.03 -11.88
CA LEU A 69 -9.26 -1.32 -13.14
C LEU A 69 -8.22 -0.19 -13.01
N THR A 70 -7.65 0.02 -11.83
CA THR A 70 -6.76 1.17 -11.59
C THR A 70 -5.51 1.12 -12.46
N ALA A 71 -4.86 -0.04 -12.59
CA ALA A 71 -3.68 -0.19 -13.44
C ALA A 71 -4.00 0.05 -14.94
N ARG A 72 -5.18 -0.35 -15.39
CA ARG A 72 -5.62 -0.14 -16.75
C ARG A 72 -5.99 1.32 -17.05
N SER A 73 -6.62 2.01 -16.09
CA SER A 73 -7.11 3.38 -16.26
C SER A 73 -6.03 4.44 -16.02
N ARG A 74 -5.09 4.19 -15.09
CA ARG A 74 -4.05 5.15 -14.70
C ARG A 74 -2.67 4.81 -15.24
N GLY A 75 -2.40 3.54 -15.51
CA GLY A 75 -1.08 3.02 -15.85
C GLY A 75 -0.24 2.63 -14.63
N PRO A 76 0.72 1.71 -14.80
CA PRO A 76 1.60 1.26 -13.72
C PRO A 76 2.53 2.36 -13.21
N GLU A 77 3.00 3.26 -14.08
CA GLU A 77 3.86 4.39 -13.73
C GLU A 77 3.15 5.37 -12.79
N TRP A 78 1.86 5.61 -13.03
CA TRP A 78 1.05 6.44 -12.14
C TRP A 78 0.94 5.81 -10.75
N ILE A 79 0.69 4.49 -10.68
CA ILE A 79 0.59 3.77 -9.41
C ILE A 79 1.92 3.82 -8.65
N TYR A 80 3.04 3.60 -9.34
CA TYR A 80 4.37 3.69 -8.76
C TYR A 80 4.62 5.09 -8.19
N THR A 81 4.40 6.12 -9.00
CA THR A 81 4.60 7.53 -8.60
C THR A 81 3.68 7.89 -7.44
N PHE A 82 2.40 7.48 -7.47
CA PHE A 82 1.48 7.70 -6.37
C PHE A 82 1.99 7.10 -5.07
N LEU A 83 2.42 5.84 -5.08
CA LEU A 83 2.88 5.14 -3.89
C LEU A 83 4.18 5.72 -3.32
N THR A 84 5.04 6.29 -4.17
CA THR A 84 6.36 6.81 -3.78
C THR A 84 6.41 8.33 -3.57
N SER A 85 5.30 9.06 -3.79
CA SER A 85 5.26 10.53 -3.66
C SER A 85 4.49 11.05 -2.43
N PHE A 86 4.38 10.22 -1.40
CA PHE A 86 3.88 10.66 -0.10
C PHE A 86 4.91 11.50 0.65
N TYR A 87 4.43 12.49 1.41
CA TYR A 87 5.24 13.35 2.28
C TYR A 87 4.48 13.72 3.55
N GLU A 88 5.20 14.15 4.59
CA GLU A 88 4.59 14.61 5.84
C GLU A 88 3.81 15.91 5.64
N ASP A 89 2.58 15.90 6.11
CA ASP A 89 1.69 17.05 6.14
C ASP A 89 0.80 16.96 7.39
N ASN A 90 1.21 17.68 8.44
CA ASN A 90 0.51 17.69 9.73
C ASN A 90 -0.86 18.37 9.68
N SER A 91 -1.22 19.03 8.57
CA SER A 91 -2.55 19.57 8.37
C SER A 91 -3.58 18.49 7.97
N ARG A 92 -3.10 17.30 7.60
CA ARG A 92 -3.93 16.18 7.15
C ARG A 92 -4.25 15.19 8.28
N PRO A 93 -5.45 14.60 8.29
CA PRO A 93 -5.84 13.63 9.33
C PRO A 93 -4.90 12.44 9.47
N MET A 94 -4.30 11.98 8.36
CA MET A 94 -3.34 10.86 8.36
C MET A 94 -1.88 11.31 8.54
N GLY A 95 -1.63 12.62 8.77
CA GLY A 95 -0.28 13.18 8.92
C GLY A 95 0.55 13.16 7.63
N VAL A 96 -0.05 12.83 6.50
CA VAL A 96 0.63 12.72 5.19
C VAL A 96 -0.24 13.28 4.07
N ASN A 97 0.43 13.71 3.00
CA ASN A 97 -0.20 14.11 1.75
C ASN A 97 0.55 13.49 0.56
N ASN A 98 0.07 13.70 -0.64
CA ASN A 98 0.66 13.13 -1.85
C ASN A 98 0.75 14.19 -2.95
N ILE A 99 1.89 14.24 -3.65
CA ILE A 99 2.10 15.24 -4.72
C ILE A 99 1.18 14.98 -5.92
N LEU A 100 1.02 13.70 -6.28
CA LEU A 100 0.25 13.32 -7.46
C LEU A 100 -1.26 13.37 -7.20
N TYR A 101 -1.67 13.19 -5.94
CA TYR A 101 -3.07 13.22 -5.52
C TYR A 101 -3.21 14.05 -4.23
N PRO A 102 -3.26 15.40 -4.35
CA PRO A 102 -3.38 16.28 -3.20
C PRO A 102 -4.64 16.00 -2.37
N ASN A 103 -4.51 16.21 -1.06
CA ASN A 103 -5.58 15.94 -0.09
C ASN A 103 -5.99 14.48 0.04
N VAL A 104 -5.06 13.56 -0.23
CA VAL A 104 -5.28 12.12 -0.08
C VAL A 104 -5.67 11.76 1.37
N ASN A 105 -6.65 10.87 1.51
CA ASN A 105 -7.03 10.30 2.81
C ASN A 105 -6.41 8.91 3.06
N MET A 106 -5.71 8.35 2.07
CA MET A 106 -4.95 7.13 2.22
C MET A 106 -3.67 7.38 3.03
N PRO A 107 -3.37 6.58 4.07
CA PRO A 107 -2.11 6.68 4.79
C PRO A 107 -0.93 6.25 3.90
N HIS A 108 0.28 6.69 4.22
CA HIS A 108 1.49 6.26 3.52
C HIS A 108 1.83 4.81 3.88
N VAL A 109 1.32 3.86 3.11
CA VAL A 109 1.44 2.42 3.41
C VAL A 109 2.86 1.85 3.25
N LEU A 110 3.75 2.58 2.59
CA LEU A 110 5.16 2.17 2.39
C LEU A 110 6.14 2.90 3.33
N TRP A 111 5.64 3.69 4.31
CA TRP A 111 6.48 4.49 5.21
C TRP A 111 7.60 3.68 5.88
N TYR A 112 7.34 2.43 6.24
CA TYR A 112 8.30 1.53 6.89
C TYR A 112 9.45 1.08 5.97
N LYS A 113 9.28 1.20 4.65
CA LYS A 113 10.32 0.89 3.65
C LYS A 113 11.02 2.12 3.12
N GLU A 114 10.25 3.18 2.87
CA GLU A 114 10.76 4.41 2.26
C GLU A 114 11.20 5.45 3.29
N GLY A 115 10.75 5.33 4.54
CA GLY A 115 10.87 6.39 5.53
C GLY A 115 9.85 7.52 5.30
N LEU A 116 9.89 8.50 6.18
CA LEU A 116 9.10 9.72 6.06
C LEU A 116 9.91 10.77 5.28
N LYS A 117 9.20 11.55 4.47
CA LYS A 117 9.80 12.57 3.60
C LYS A 117 9.11 13.91 3.86
N THR A 118 9.88 14.99 3.87
CA THR A 118 9.32 16.33 3.75
C THR A 118 9.38 16.78 2.30
N TYR A 119 8.37 17.51 1.86
CA TYR A 119 8.32 18.08 0.51
C TYR A 119 8.64 19.56 0.54
N ASN A 120 9.59 19.97 -0.29
CA ASN A 120 9.91 21.39 -0.48
C ASN A 120 9.27 21.89 -1.78
N GLU A 121 8.25 22.74 -1.65
CA GLU A 121 7.51 23.26 -2.79
C GLU A 121 8.36 24.17 -3.70
N ASN A 122 9.35 24.87 -3.14
CA ASN A 122 10.16 25.84 -3.89
C ASN A 122 11.05 25.17 -4.93
N ASN A 123 11.62 24.02 -4.61
CA ASN A 123 12.50 23.27 -5.52
C ASN A 123 11.89 21.94 -5.99
N ARG A 124 10.66 21.64 -5.60
CA ARG A 124 9.92 20.40 -5.92
C ARG A 124 10.71 19.13 -5.60
N SER A 125 11.42 19.14 -4.49
CA SER A 125 12.25 18.01 -4.06
C SER A 125 11.77 17.42 -2.74
N PHE A 126 12.08 16.15 -2.54
CA PHE A 126 11.90 15.48 -1.26
C PHE A 126 13.18 15.53 -0.42
N ASN A 127 13.04 15.84 0.85
CA ASN A 127 14.07 15.63 1.85
C ASN A 127 13.65 14.45 2.73
N TYR A 128 14.46 13.41 2.78
CA TYR A 128 14.22 12.27 3.67
C TYR A 128 14.49 12.67 5.11
N ILE A 129 13.54 12.39 6.00
CA ILE A 129 13.73 12.64 7.42
C ILE A 129 14.72 11.60 7.94
N LEU A 130 15.69 12.07 8.69
CA LEU A 130 16.93 11.43 9.14
C LEU A 130 16.80 10.13 9.96
N VAL A 131 15.65 9.48 10.00
CA VAL A 131 15.49 8.18 10.70
C VAL A 131 16.39 7.11 10.07
N TYR A 132 16.65 7.20 8.77
CA TYR A 132 17.52 6.26 8.06
C TYR A 132 19.00 6.45 8.41
N LEU A 133 19.44 7.68 8.70
CA LEU A 133 20.83 7.95 9.07
C LEU A 133 21.20 7.40 10.46
N HIS A 134 20.24 7.30 11.39
CA HIS A 134 20.49 6.68 12.69
C HIS A 134 20.59 5.16 12.58
N LEU A 135 19.75 4.52 11.77
CA LEU A 135 19.86 3.08 11.50
C LEU A 135 21.14 2.74 10.71
N CYS A 136 21.49 3.55 9.71
CA CYS A 136 22.73 3.38 8.95
C CYS A 136 23.98 3.62 9.81
N LYS A 137 24.00 4.64 10.67
CA LYS A 137 25.08 4.87 11.63
C LYS A 137 25.17 3.73 12.66
N PHE A 138 24.04 3.24 13.16
CA PHE A 138 24.00 2.12 14.09
C PHE A 138 24.51 0.82 13.44
N LEU A 139 24.14 0.56 12.20
CA LEU A 139 24.60 -0.62 11.44
C LEU A 139 26.08 -0.52 11.00
N LEU A 140 26.58 0.69 10.73
CA LEU A 140 28.01 0.95 10.50
C LEU A 140 28.85 0.72 11.77
N ILE A 141 28.33 1.11 12.94
CA ILE A 141 29.01 0.90 14.25
C ILE A 141 29.13 -0.60 14.57
N ILE A 142 28.15 -1.43 14.16
CA ILE A 142 28.20 -2.89 14.37
C ILE A 142 28.84 -3.65 13.22
N GLY A 143 29.40 -2.96 12.21
CA GLY A 143 30.20 -3.57 11.13
C GLY A 143 29.44 -4.48 10.17
N LYS A 144 28.10 -4.38 10.09
CA LYS A 144 27.26 -5.31 9.32
C LYS A 144 26.75 -4.80 7.96
N LEU A 145 27.07 -3.58 7.54
CA LEU A 145 26.69 -3.10 6.20
C LEU A 145 27.79 -2.29 5.54
N GLN A 146 28.25 -2.79 4.40
CA GLN A 146 29.31 -2.18 3.57
C GLN A 146 28.76 -1.23 2.50
N TYR A 147 27.42 -1.03 2.41
CA TYR A 147 26.78 -0.27 1.34
C TYR A 147 25.62 0.58 1.89
N CYS A 148 25.95 1.75 2.39
CA CYS A 148 25.01 2.86 2.57
C CYS A 148 25.53 4.05 1.74
N TRP A 149 25.19 4.07 0.46
CA TRP A 149 25.32 5.22 -0.44
C TRP A 149 23.99 5.50 -1.08
#